data_1c1f813ba174eff7869b79dcbf5e61c1
#
_entry.id   1c1f813ba174eff7869b79dcbf5e61c1
#
_cell.length_a   1.000
_cell.length_b   1.000
_cell.length_c   1.000
_cell.angle_alpha   90.00
_cell.angle_beta   90.00
_cell.angle_gamma   90.00
#
_symmetry.space_group_name_H-M   'P 1'
#
loop_
_entity.id
_entity.type
_entity.pdbx_description
1 polymer ?
#
loop_
_entity_poly.entity_id
_entity_poly.type
_entity_poly.pdbx_seq_one_letter_code
_entity_poly.pdbx_strand_id
1 'polypeptide(L)'
;GEAVGLLKADICLDSDIAHLILKPHPWRSLKTRGSQRAVPLISSSLWAAKRLLESNAGGPFCFPRYTNEERCNANSASAALNKWLREHTEEGCVIHSFRHSLRDRLRAVECPSDIVDAIGGWSTNSVGQSYGNGYPLEVLSKWMEKI
;
A
#
# COMPACT_ATOMS: atom_id res chain seq x y z
N GLY A 1 7.68 -1.92 -4.51
CA GLY A 1 7.85 -0.58 -5.09
C GLY A 1 6.85 0.44 -4.59
N GLU A 2 5.57 0.07 -4.49
CA GLU A 2 4.50 1.03 -4.16
C GLU A 2 4.77 1.79 -2.85
N ALA A 3 5.01 1.10 -1.76
CA ALA A 3 5.27 1.75 -0.46
C ALA A 3 6.60 2.52 -0.43
N VAL A 4 7.66 1.93 -0.98
CA VAL A 4 9.02 2.51 -0.90
C VAL A 4 9.13 3.82 -1.68
N GLY A 5 8.37 3.97 -2.76
CA GLY A 5 8.37 5.16 -3.60
C GLY A 5 7.38 6.26 -3.18
N LEU A 6 6.81 6.22 -1.98
CA LEU A 6 5.87 7.22 -1.48
C LEU A 6 6.57 8.53 -1.11
N LEU A 7 5.88 9.64 -1.38
CA LEU A 7 6.14 10.93 -0.75
C LEU A 7 5.35 11.04 0.56
N LYS A 8 5.83 11.86 1.48
CA LYS A 8 5.07 12.26 2.67
C LYS A 8 3.72 12.90 2.29
N ALA A 9 3.69 13.67 1.19
CA ALA A 9 2.49 14.29 0.63
C ALA A 9 1.47 13.27 0.03
N ASP A 10 1.86 12.01 -0.16
CA ASP A 10 0.94 10.96 -0.58
C ASP A 10 0.18 10.34 0.61
N ILE A 11 0.50 10.75 1.85
CA ILE A 11 -0.14 10.28 3.09
C ILE A 11 -1.07 11.39 3.59
N CYS A 12 -2.37 11.12 3.60
CA CYS A 12 -3.42 12.04 4.01
C CYS A 12 -3.96 11.61 5.38
N LEU A 13 -3.50 12.24 6.46
CA LEU A 13 -3.96 11.95 7.83
C LEU A 13 -5.07 12.91 8.30
N ASP A 14 -5.17 14.10 7.71
CA ASP A 14 -6.09 15.16 8.13
C ASP A 14 -7.45 15.08 7.42
N SER A 15 -7.74 13.98 6.72
CA SER A 15 -9.04 13.69 6.09
C SER A 15 -9.92 12.85 6.99
N ASP A 16 -11.24 12.83 6.74
CA ASP A 16 -12.22 12.04 7.51
C ASP A 16 -11.82 10.56 7.62
N ILE A 17 -11.21 10.03 6.56
CA ILE A 17 -10.61 8.71 6.55
C ILE A 17 -9.13 8.85 6.19
N ALA A 18 -8.26 8.55 7.14
CA ALA A 18 -6.82 8.54 6.90
C ALA A 18 -6.48 7.53 5.80
N HIS A 19 -5.73 7.96 4.79
CA HIS A 19 -5.42 7.12 3.63
C HIS A 19 -4.08 7.49 3.00
N LEU A 20 -3.57 6.62 2.13
CA LEU A 20 -2.47 6.94 1.24
C LEU A 20 -2.94 6.92 -0.22
N ILE A 21 -2.31 7.75 -1.05
CA ILE A 21 -2.58 7.85 -2.48
C ILE A 21 -1.44 7.19 -3.25
N LEU A 22 -1.73 6.07 -3.91
CA LEU A 22 -0.81 5.43 -4.84
C LEU A 22 -1.01 6.03 -6.23
N LYS A 23 -0.04 6.79 -6.70
CA LYS A 23 -0.01 7.41 -8.04
C LYS A 23 1.38 7.26 -8.65
N PRO A 24 1.53 7.37 -9.98
CA PRO A 24 2.84 7.38 -10.62
C PRO A 24 3.67 8.59 -10.15
N HIS A 25 4.97 8.40 -10.06
CA HIS A 25 5.96 9.44 -9.83
C HIS A 25 7.12 9.27 -10.83
N PRO A 26 7.93 10.28 -11.13
CA PRO A 26 9.05 10.16 -12.05
C PRO A 26 10.01 9.00 -11.71
N TRP A 27 10.24 8.74 -10.43
CA TRP A 27 11.10 7.67 -9.91
C TRP A 27 10.40 6.32 -9.74
N ARG A 28 9.06 6.27 -9.88
CA ARG A 28 8.27 5.06 -9.66
C ARG A 28 7.07 4.99 -10.59
N SER A 29 7.12 4.10 -11.56
CA SER A 29 5.94 3.73 -12.35
C SER A 29 5.03 2.78 -11.56
N LEU A 30 3.76 2.74 -11.92
CA LEU A 30 2.82 1.72 -11.49
C LEU A 30 2.67 0.68 -12.60
N LYS A 31 2.44 -0.59 -12.21
CA LYS A 31 2.39 -1.71 -13.17
C LYS A 31 1.25 -1.57 -14.19
N THR A 32 0.10 -1.05 -13.76
CA THR A 32 -1.08 -0.82 -14.61
C THR A 32 -1.76 0.49 -14.20
N ARG A 33 -2.65 1.02 -15.07
CA ARG A 33 -3.49 2.18 -14.71
C ARG A 33 -4.35 1.92 -13.49
N GLY A 34 -4.91 0.72 -13.32
CA GLY A 34 -5.71 0.31 -12.16
C GLY A 34 -4.92 0.19 -10.86
N SER A 35 -3.59 0.27 -10.92
CA SER A 35 -2.76 0.33 -9.70
C SER A 35 -2.80 1.69 -9.01
N GLN A 36 -3.23 2.75 -9.69
CA GLN A 36 -3.46 4.06 -9.07
C GLN A 36 -4.73 3.99 -8.23
N ARG A 37 -4.60 4.26 -6.92
CA ARG A 37 -5.71 4.15 -5.99
C ARG A 37 -5.43 4.87 -4.66
N ALA A 38 -6.48 5.17 -3.92
CA ALA A 38 -6.38 5.50 -2.51
C ALA A 38 -6.56 4.23 -1.67
N VAL A 39 -5.78 4.08 -0.59
CA VAL A 39 -5.83 2.93 0.32
C VAL A 39 -6.03 3.45 1.73
N PRO A 40 -7.12 3.09 2.42
CA PRO A 40 -7.34 3.47 3.81
C PRO A 40 -6.20 2.97 4.71
N LEU A 41 -5.85 3.79 5.69
CA LEU A 41 -4.88 3.46 6.73
C LEU A 41 -5.62 3.10 8.01
N ILE A 42 -5.45 1.88 8.48
CA ILE A 42 -6.10 1.37 9.68
C ILE A 42 -5.06 0.76 10.64
N SER A 43 -5.38 0.66 11.91
CA SER A 43 -4.59 -0.08 12.92
C SER A 43 -3.08 0.16 12.78
N SER A 44 -2.28 -0.88 12.58
CA SER A 44 -0.82 -0.81 12.46
C SER A 44 -0.34 0.03 11.27
N SER A 45 -1.08 0.07 10.17
CA SER A 45 -0.72 0.89 9.00
C SER A 45 -0.88 2.39 9.29
N LEU A 46 -1.93 2.77 10.00
CA LEU A 46 -2.15 4.15 10.46
C LEU A 46 -1.08 4.57 11.47
N TRP A 47 -0.78 3.70 12.45
CA TRP A 47 0.29 3.94 13.41
C TRP A 47 1.64 4.15 12.70
N ALA A 48 1.99 3.28 11.75
CA ALA A 48 3.24 3.39 11.01
C ALA A 48 3.32 4.68 10.17
N ALA A 49 2.22 5.09 9.54
CA ALA A 49 2.15 6.33 8.77
C ALA A 49 2.35 7.57 9.68
N LYS A 50 1.71 7.61 10.84
CA LYS A 50 1.92 8.68 11.83
C LYS A 50 3.37 8.75 12.27
N ARG A 51 3.95 7.62 12.70
CA ARG A 51 5.37 7.53 13.10
C ARG A 51 6.33 7.98 12.00
N LEU A 52 6.03 7.63 10.75
CA LEU A 52 6.84 8.03 9.60
C LEU A 52 6.82 9.55 9.39
N LEU A 53 5.65 10.19 9.50
CA LEU A 53 5.53 11.64 9.35
C LEU A 53 6.13 12.41 10.52
N GLU A 54 6.03 11.88 11.74
CA GLU A 54 6.66 12.43 12.94
C GLU A 54 8.19 12.29 12.90
N SER A 55 8.70 11.26 12.23
CA SER A 55 10.15 11.07 12.08
C SER A 55 10.72 12.21 11.25
N ASN A 56 11.63 12.98 11.85
CA ASN A 56 12.23 14.19 11.27
C ASN A 56 13.27 13.88 10.19
N ALA A 57 13.11 12.79 9.44
CA ALA A 57 13.90 12.51 8.25
C ALA A 57 13.63 13.63 7.24
N GLY A 58 14.64 14.47 7.00
CA GLY A 58 14.52 15.61 6.09
C GLY A 58 14.07 15.19 4.69
N GLY A 59 13.42 16.12 3.98
CA GLY A 59 12.99 15.95 2.61
C GLY A 59 11.60 15.32 2.43
N PRO A 60 11.13 15.22 1.17
CA PRO A 60 9.76 14.85 0.83
C PRO A 60 9.51 13.35 0.80
N PHE A 61 10.55 12.52 0.73
CA PHE A 61 10.44 11.08 0.57
C PHE A 61 10.14 10.36 1.89
N CYS A 62 9.24 9.40 1.86
CA CYS A 62 8.97 8.53 3.00
C CYS A 62 10.18 7.65 3.36
N PHE A 63 10.90 7.21 2.36
CA PHE A 63 12.05 6.29 2.52
C PHE A 63 13.28 6.80 1.75
N PRO A 64 13.95 7.90 2.21
CA PRO A 64 15.04 8.56 1.48
C PRO A 64 16.27 7.67 1.30
N ARG A 65 16.43 6.62 2.12
CA ARG A 65 17.49 5.62 1.94
C ARG A 65 17.35 4.84 0.62
N TYR A 66 16.12 4.68 0.12
CA TYR A 66 15.82 3.85 -1.03
C TYR A 66 15.23 4.62 -2.21
N THR A 67 14.78 5.85 -1.99
CA THR A 67 14.09 6.65 -3.01
C THR A 67 14.60 8.09 -3.02
N ASN A 68 14.90 8.59 -4.20
CA ASN A 68 15.23 9.98 -4.50
C ASN A 68 14.50 10.42 -5.78
N GLU A 69 14.79 11.61 -6.28
CA GLU A 69 14.15 12.20 -7.47
C GLU A 69 14.39 11.40 -8.75
N GLU A 70 15.47 10.61 -8.82
CA GLU A 70 15.87 9.88 -10.01
C GLU A 70 15.34 8.45 -10.03
N ARG A 71 15.27 7.80 -8.84
CA ARG A 71 14.96 6.36 -8.76
C ARG A 71 14.34 5.93 -7.45
N CYS A 72 13.61 4.81 -7.51
CA CYS A 72 13.13 4.05 -6.37
C CYS A 72 13.78 2.65 -6.35
N ASN A 73 14.68 2.41 -5.39
CA ASN A 73 15.38 1.13 -5.26
C ASN A 73 14.58 0.14 -4.39
N ALA A 74 13.43 -0.30 -4.91
CA ALA A 74 12.54 -1.22 -4.23
C ALA A 74 13.17 -2.60 -3.97
N ASN A 75 14.10 -3.03 -4.83
CA ASN A 75 14.79 -4.32 -4.68
C ASN A 75 15.70 -4.32 -3.44
N SER A 76 16.47 -3.24 -3.22
CA SER A 76 17.30 -3.10 -2.02
C SER A 76 16.46 -3.07 -0.74
N ALA A 77 15.33 -2.34 -0.75
CA ALA A 77 14.42 -2.31 0.38
C ALA A 77 13.82 -3.71 0.66
N SER A 78 13.38 -4.41 -0.39
CA SER A 78 12.86 -5.77 -0.27
C SER A 78 13.92 -6.74 0.26
N ALA A 79 15.16 -6.66 -0.21
CA ALA A 79 16.27 -7.50 0.27
C ALA A 79 16.55 -7.28 1.76
N ALA A 80 16.60 -6.02 2.20
CA ALA A 80 16.81 -5.68 3.62
C ALA A 80 15.65 -6.20 4.51
N LEU A 81 14.41 -5.99 4.08
CA LEU A 81 13.23 -6.45 4.83
C LEU A 81 13.13 -7.97 4.86
N ASN A 82 13.42 -8.66 3.75
CA ASN A 82 13.41 -10.13 3.72
C ASN A 82 14.55 -10.73 4.56
N LYS A 83 15.70 -10.04 4.67
CA LYS A 83 16.76 -10.46 5.60
C LYS A 83 16.27 -10.39 7.04
N TRP A 84 15.63 -9.29 7.42
CA TRP A 84 15.06 -9.11 8.75
C TRP A 84 13.94 -10.13 9.04
N LEU A 85 13.03 -10.38 8.08
CA LEU A 85 11.94 -11.36 8.24
C LEU A 85 12.46 -12.76 8.53
N ARG A 86 13.53 -13.21 7.87
CA ARG A 86 14.12 -14.55 8.12
C ARG A 86 14.58 -14.77 9.57
N GLU A 87 14.91 -13.70 10.27
CA GLU A 87 15.35 -13.74 11.67
C GLU A 87 14.19 -13.64 12.67
N HIS A 88 12.98 -13.22 12.20
CA HIS A 88 11.85 -12.85 13.07
C HIS A 88 10.54 -13.56 12.75
N THR A 89 10.50 -14.35 11.70
CA THR A 89 9.30 -15.07 11.26
C THR A 89 9.61 -16.52 10.90
N GLU A 90 8.58 -17.31 10.63
CA GLU A 90 8.72 -18.67 10.14
C GLU A 90 9.43 -18.73 8.77
N GLU A 91 10.05 -19.87 8.49
CA GLU A 91 10.74 -20.11 7.23
C GLU A 91 9.81 -19.95 6.03
N GLY A 92 10.31 -19.31 4.97
CA GLY A 92 9.56 -19.06 3.75
C GLY A 92 8.77 -17.75 3.75
N CYS A 93 8.64 -17.05 4.88
CA CYS A 93 8.00 -15.75 4.92
C CYS A 93 8.85 -14.65 4.25
N VAL A 94 8.25 -13.93 3.34
CA VAL A 94 8.87 -12.81 2.62
C VAL A 94 7.94 -11.59 2.64
N ILE A 95 8.47 -10.40 2.31
CA ILE A 95 7.66 -9.17 2.28
C ILE A 95 6.43 -9.30 1.37
N HIS A 96 6.48 -10.13 0.34
CA HIS A 96 5.34 -10.39 -0.55
C HIS A 96 4.24 -11.22 0.12
N SER A 97 4.55 -11.99 1.17
CA SER A 97 3.57 -12.78 1.93
C SER A 97 2.48 -11.90 2.56
N PHE A 98 2.80 -10.65 2.95
CA PHE A 98 1.80 -9.70 3.43
C PHE A 98 0.70 -9.41 2.41
N ARG A 99 1.03 -9.43 1.10
CA ARG A 99 0.05 -9.23 0.04
C ARG A 99 -0.91 -10.41 -0.07
N HIS A 100 -0.42 -11.64 0.11
CA HIS A 100 -1.27 -12.83 0.17
C HIS A 100 -2.13 -12.83 1.43
N SER A 101 -1.52 -12.57 2.58
CA SER A 101 -2.21 -12.47 3.87
C SER A 101 -3.36 -11.45 3.85
N LEU A 102 -3.14 -10.26 3.28
CA LEU A 102 -4.19 -9.25 3.13
C LEU A 102 -5.39 -9.81 2.34
N ARG A 103 -5.12 -10.48 1.22
CA ARG A 103 -6.17 -11.06 0.38
C ARG A 103 -6.95 -12.15 1.11
N ASP A 104 -6.26 -13.03 1.83
CA ASP A 104 -6.89 -14.14 2.55
C ASP A 104 -7.70 -13.64 3.75
N ARG A 105 -7.21 -12.63 4.47
CA ARG A 105 -7.94 -12.00 5.58
C ARG A 105 -9.23 -11.30 5.09
N LEU A 106 -9.16 -10.58 3.97
CA LEU A 106 -10.35 -9.97 3.37
C LEU A 106 -11.36 -11.04 2.91
N ARG A 107 -10.90 -12.16 2.35
CA ARG A 107 -11.77 -13.30 2.00
C ARG A 107 -12.39 -13.94 3.22
N ALA A 108 -11.65 -14.07 4.32
CA ALA A 108 -12.14 -14.67 5.56
C ALA A 108 -13.30 -13.87 6.18
N VAL A 109 -13.39 -12.57 5.90
CA VAL A 109 -14.53 -11.72 6.32
C VAL A 109 -15.58 -11.53 5.21
N GLU A 110 -15.54 -12.38 4.19
CA GLU A 110 -16.48 -12.37 3.06
C GLU A 110 -16.50 -11.04 2.27
N CYS A 111 -15.36 -10.37 2.18
CA CYS A 111 -15.24 -9.16 1.39
C CYS A 111 -15.49 -9.46 -0.10
N PRO A 112 -16.36 -8.72 -0.79
CA PRO A 112 -16.57 -8.88 -2.23
C PRO A 112 -15.28 -8.81 -3.03
N SER A 113 -15.12 -9.69 -4.01
CA SER A 113 -13.86 -9.85 -4.76
C SER A 113 -13.39 -8.59 -5.48
N ASP A 114 -14.32 -7.77 -5.96
CA ASP A 114 -14.06 -6.50 -6.62
C ASP A 114 -13.53 -5.44 -5.64
N ILE A 115 -14.00 -5.44 -4.39
CA ILE A 115 -13.47 -4.59 -3.32
C ILE A 115 -12.07 -5.08 -2.90
N VAL A 116 -11.87 -6.40 -2.77
CA VAL A 116 -10.54 -6.99 -2.53
C VAL A 116 -9.56 -6.53 -3.60
N ASP A 117 -9.97 -6.61 -4.86
CA ASP A 117 -9.12 -6.21 -6.00
C ASP A 117 -8.85 -4.68 -6.01
N ALA A 118 -9.85 -3.87 -5.66
CA ALA A 118 -9.68 -2.41 -5.53
C ALA A 118 -8.68 -2.04 -4.43
N ILE A 119 -8.76 -2.64 -3.24
CA ILE A 119 -7.83 -2.43 -2.13
C ILE A 119 -6.40 -2.87 -2.54
N GLY A 120 -6.27 -4.05 -3.11
CA GLY A 120 -4.98 -4.64 -3.48
C GLY A 120 -4.37 -4.07 -4.76
N GLY A 121 -5.12 -3.33 -5.57
CA GLY A 121 -4.69 -2.89 -6.91
C GLY A 121 -4.47 -4.07 -7.86
N TRP A 122 -5.27 -5.14 -7.71
CA TRP A 122 -5.31 -6.24 -8.65
C TRP A 122 -6.27 -5.91 -9.78
N SER A 123 -5.89 -6.19 -11.01
CA SER A 123 -6.78 -6.08 -12.16
C SER A 123 -7.46 -7.42 -12.39
N THR A 124 -8.77 -7.46 -12.27
CA THR A 124 -9.57 -8.53 -12.86
C THR A 124 -10.02 -8.07 -14.25
N ASN A 125 -9.92 -8.94 -15.26
CA ASN A 125 -10.34 -8.65 -16.64
C ASN A 125 -11.88 -8.63 -16.80
N SER A 126 -12.61 -8.08 -15.82
CA SER A 126 -14.05 -7.94 -15.97
C SER A 126 -14.38 -6.57 -16.59
N VAL A 127 -15.17 -6.60 -17.64
CA VAL A 127 -15.64 -5.41 -18.38
C VAL A 127 -16.35 -4.42 -17.45
N GLY A 128 -17.01 -4.92 -16.39
CA GLY A 128 -17.73 -4.09 -15.42
C GLY A 128 -16.84 -3.19 -14.54
N GLN A 129 -15.58 -3.55 -14.32
CA GLN A 129 -14.66 -2.75 -13.50
C GLN A 129 -14.05 -1.56 -14.26
N SER A 130 -14.18 -1.51 -15.58
CA SER A 130 -13.72 -0.37 -16.38
C SER A 130 -14.69 0.82 -16.36
N TYR A 131 -15.91 0.61 -15.86
CA TYR A 131 -16.94 1.64 -15.76
C TYR A 131 -17.05 2.13 -14.31
N GLY A 132 -16.81 3.43 -14.08
CA GLY A 132 -16.99 4.11 -12.79
C GLY A 132 -15.70 4.68 -12.19
N ASN A 133 -15.85 5.44 -11.11
CA ASN A 133 -14.76 6.15 -10.42
C ASN A 133 -14.10 5.32 -9.30
N GLY A 134 -14.28 4.00 -9.31
CA GLY A 134 -13.82 3.12 -8.23
C GLY A 134 -14.71 3.17 -6.98
N TYR A 135 -14.24 2.53 -5.90
CA TYR A 135 -14.97 2.50 -4.63
C TYR A 135 -14.62 3.71 -3.76
N PRO A 136 -15.61 4.34 -3.08
CA PRO A 136 -15.36 5.38 -2.07
C PRO A 136 -14.49 4.83 -0.93
N LEU A 137 -13.71 5.73 -0.31
CA LEU A 137 -12.82 5.36 0.82
C LEU A 137 -13.60 4.74 2.00
N GLU A 138 -14.83 5.19 2.25
CA GLU A 138 -15.71 4.68 3.30
C GLU A 138 -16.00 3.19 3.11
N VAL A 139 -16.24 2.78 1.86
CA VAL A 139 -16.50 1.37 1.53
C VAL A 139 -15.24 0.53 1.74
N LEU A 140 -14.09 1.02 1.29
CA LEU A 140 -12.81 0.33 1.44
C LEU A 140 -12.40 0.22 2.93
N SER A 141 -12.55 1.32 3.70
CA SER A 141 -12.26 1.36 5.14
C SER A 141 -13.09 0.38 5.92
N LYS A 142 -14.41 0.35 5.68
CA LYS A 142 -15.34 -0.58 6.31
C LYS A 142 -14.91 -2.05 6.21
N TRP A 143 -14.36 -2.46 5.07
CA TRP A 143 -13.87 -3.83 4.90
C TRP A 143 -12.50 -4.05 5.52
N MET A 144 -11.60 -3.07 5.42
CA MET A 144 -10.29 -3.16 6.04
C MET A 144 -10.34 -3.17 7.57
N GLU A 145 -11.30 -2.50 8.18
CA GLU A 145 -11.50 -2.50 9.64
C GLU A 145 -11.95 -3.85 10.23
N LYS A 146 -12.39 -4.77 9.38
CA LYS A 146 -12.79 -6.13 9.79
C LYS A 146 -11.63 -7.12 9.88
N ILE A 147 -10.41 -6.72 9.46
CA ILE A 147 -9.25 -7.63 9.33
C ILE A 147 -8.08 -7.27 10.24
#